data_efeabacf11f675777880a40663e39c65
#
_entry.id   efeabacf11f675777880a40663e39c65
#
_cell.length_a   1.000
_cell.length_b   1.000
_cell.length_c   1.000
_cell.angle_alpha   90.00
_cell.angle_beta   90.00
_cell.angle_gamma   90.00
#
_symmetry.space_group_name_H-M   'P 1'
#
loop_
_entity.id
_entity.type
_entity.pdbx_description
1 polymer ?
#
loop_
_entity_poly.entity_id
_entity_poly.type
_entity_poly.pdbx_seq_one_letter_code
_entity_poly.pdbx_strand_id
1 'polypeptide(L)' 'MEKITLDALRNFIIDNELTDSVAISLNPESFDSVVLDYIETNGLQIERPFEILGIEILQDTTGSVSLDQVNVLDAVE' A
#
# COMPACT_ATOMS: atom_id res chain seq x y z
N MET A 1 -6.83 17.14 -1.02
CA MET A 1 -6.02 16.05 -0.47
C MET A 1 -5.69 15.07 -1.57
N GLU A 2 -4.44 14.73 -1.74
CA GLU A 2 -4.04 13.81 -2.79
C GLU A 2 -4.02 12.39 -2.29
N LYS A 3 -4.44 11.46 -3.13
CA LYS A 3 -4.34 10.04 -2.83
C LYS A 3 -2.90 9.59 -2.83
N ILE A 4 -2.60 8.57 -2.04
CA ILE A 4 -1.31 7.91 -2.11
C ILE A 4 -1.20 7.20 -3.47
N THR A 5 -0.11 7.46 -4.19
CA THR A 5 0.16 6.80 -5.46
C THR A 5 1.12 5.63 -5.24
N LEU A 6 1.25 4.79 -6.27
CA LEU A 6 2.20 3.67 -6.20
C LEU A 6 3.62 4.17 -5.98
N ASP A 7 4.02 5.22 -6.69
CA ASP A 7 5.37 5.79 -6.54
C ASP A 7 5.58 6.35 -5.14
N ALA A 8 4.59 7.07 -4.61
CA ALA A 8 4.68 7.62 -3.26
C ALA A 8 4.80 6.50 -2.22
N LEU A 9 4.05 5.42 -2.41
CA LEU A 9 4.10 4.29 -1.49
C LEU A 9 5.46 3.59 -1.54
N ARG A 10 6.00 3.39 -2.73
CA ARG A 10 7.33 2.80 -2.88
C ARG A 10 8.39 3.67 -2.21
N ASN A 11 8.33 4.97 -2.43
CA ASN A 11 9.27 5.89 -1.81
C ASN A 11 9.15 5.87 -0.29
N PHE A 12 7.93 5.80 0.22
CA PHE A 12 7.71 5.69 1.66
C PHE A 12 8.38 4.44 2.24
N ILE A 13 8.22 3.31 1.55
CA ILE A 13 8.83 2.05 1.98
C ILE A 13 10.35 2.16 2.00
N ILE A 14 10.92 2.72 0.94
CA ILE A 14 12.36 2.85 0.81
C ILE A 14 12.92 3.84 1.83
N ASP A 15 12.28 4.99 1.97
CA ASP A 15 12.74 6.05 2.87
C ASP A 15 12.71 5.63 4.33
N ASN A 16 11.76 4.78 4.69
CA ASN A 16 11.62 4.29 6.06
C ASN A 16 12.26 2.93 6.27
N GLU A 17 12.92 2.38 5.26
CA GLU A 17 13.60 1.09 5.31
C GLU A 17 12.70 -0.03 5.84
N LEU A 18 11.45 -0.03 5.36
CA LEU A 18 10.48 -1.03 5.78
C LEU A 18 10.81 -2.39 5.18
N THR A 19 10.49 -3.43 5.93
CA THR A 19 10.74 -4.81 5.54
C THR A 19 9.44 -5.60 5.53
N ASP A 20 9.51 -6.87 5.15
CA ASP A 20 8.35 -7.76 5.12
C ASP A 20 7.81 -8.09 6.52
N SER A 21 8.43 -7.57 7.57
CA SER A 21 7.92 -7.73 8.93
C SER A 21 6.76 -6.79 9.26
N VAL A 22 6.40 -5.90 8.35
CA VAL A 22 5.27 -4.98 8.53
C VAL A 22 4.29 -5.14 7.39
N ALA A 23 3.07 -4.64 7.60
CA ALA A 23 2.07 -4.47 6.56
C ALA A 23 1.69 -3.00 6.48
N ILE A 24 1.10 -2.60 5.37
CA ILE A 24 0.67 -1.22 5.16
C ILE A 24 -0.83 -1.21 4.91
N SER A 25 -1.53 -0.33 5.63
CA SER A 25 -2.96 -0.13 5.45
C SER A 25 -3.18 1.24 4.81
N LEU A 26 -4.00 1.30 3.76
CA LEU A 26 -4.30 2.53 3.03
C LEU A 26 -5.79 2.81 3.06
N ASN A 27 -6.15 4.09 2.93
CA ASN A 27 -7.54 4.46 2.68
C ASN A 27 -8.05 3.69 1.46
N PRO A 28 -9.31 3.23 1.45
CA PRO A 28 -9.83 2.44 0.33
C PRO A 28 -9.63 3.07 -1.03
N GLU A 29 -9.80 4.39 -1.16
CA GLU A 29 -9.60 5.06 -2.44
C GLU A 29 -8.13 5.05 -2.86
N SER A 30 -7.22 5.25 -1.90
CA SER A 30 -5.79 5.16 -2.17
C SER A 30 -5.38 3.74 -2.53
N PHE A 31 -5.94 2.75 -1.85
CA PHE A 31 -5.69 1.35 -2.14
C PHE A 31 -6.09 1.03 -3.59
N ASP A 32 -7.28 1.45 -4.00
CA ASP A 32 -7.76 1.23 -5.37
C ASP A 32 -6.84 1.91 -6.39
N SER A 33 -6.40 3.13 -6.10
CA SER A 33 -5.52 3.88 -6.98
C SER A 33 -4.16 3.19 -7.13
N VAL A 34 -3.60 2.70 -6.04
CA VAL A 34 -2.33 1.97 -6.05
C VAL A 34 -2.46 0.66 -6.83
N VAL A 35 -3.56 -0.06 -6.64
CA VAL A 35 -3.82 -1.32 -7.36
C VAL A 35 -3.92 -1.06 -8.86
N LEU A 36 -4.65 -0.03 -9.28
CA LEU A 36 -4.77 0.32 -10.69
C LEU A 36 -3.43 0.69 -11.29
N ASP A 37 -2.63 1.51 -10.58
CA ASP A 37 -1.30 1.86 -11.03
C ASP A 37 -0.41 0.63 -11.20
N TYR A 38 -0.51 -0.30 -10.25
CA TYR A 38 0.25 -1.54 -10.30
C TYR A 38 -0.11 -2.38 -11.53
N ILE A 39 -1.41 -2.51 -11.80
CA ILE A 39 -1.89 -3.26 -12.96
C ILE A 39 -1.41 -2.60 -14.25
N GLU A 40 -1.52 -1.28 -14.36
CA GLU A 40 -1.11 -0.55 -15.55
C GLU A 40 0.40 -0.66 -15.81
N THR A 41 1.20 -0.62 -14.73
CA THR A 41 2.65 -0.69 -14.84
C THR A 41 3.12 -2.08 -15.23
N ASN A 42 2.52 -3.12 -14.66
CA ASN A 42 3.00 -4.49 -14.83
C ASN A 42 2.19 -5.30 -15.83
N GLY A 43 1.00 -4.82 -16.20
CA GLY A 43 0.13 -5.50 -17.15
C GLY A 43 -0.36 -6.87 -16.69
N LEU A 44 -0.38 -7.10 -15.39
CA LEU A 44 -0.68 -8.40 -14.82
C LEU A 44 -1.86 -8.31 -13.86
N GLN A 45 -2.47 -9.46 -13.61
CA GLN A 45 -3.49 -9.56 -12.59
C GLN A 45 -2.86 -9.45 -11.21
N ILE A 46 -3.64 -8.87 -10.29
CA ILE A 46 -3.24 -8.80 -8.88
C ILE A 46 -3.41 -10.17 -8.25
N GLU A 47 -2.35 -10.68 -7.65
CA GLU A 47 -2.41 -11.89 -6.84
C GLU A 47 -2.62 -11.52 -5.39
N ARG A 48 -3.28 -12.37 -4.67
CA ARG A 48 -3.48 -12.14 -3.23
C ARG A 48 -2.55 -13.05 -2.44
N PRO A 49 -1.94 -12.53 -1.36
CA PRO A 49 -2.05 -11.14 -0.90
C PRO A 49 -1.34 -10.16 -1.84
N PHE A 50 -1.87 -8.93 -1.92
CA PHE A 50 -1.25 -7.88 -2.73
C PHE A 50 -0.05 -7.34 -1.98
N GLU A 51 1.11 -7.38 -2.62
CA GLU A 51 2.37 -6.97 -2.01
C GLU A 51 3.14 -6.02 -2.91
N ILE A 52 3.82 -5.07 -2.29
CA ILE A 52 4.74 -4.17 -2.97
C ILE A 52 6.08 -4.25 -2.22
N LEU A 53 7.15 -4.58 -2.94
CA LEU A 53 8.49 -4.74 -2.37
C LEU A 53 8.49 -5.74 -1.20
N GLY A 54 7.63 -6.77 -1.28
CA GLY A 54 7.54 -7.81 -0.27
C GLY A 54 6.68 -7.45 0.94
N ILE A 55 6.05 -6.27 0.92
CA ILE A 55 5.22 -5.80 2.03
C ILE A 55 3.76 -5.91 1.64
N GLU A 56 2.96 -6.57 2.48
CA GLU A 56 1.54 -6.72 2.23
C GLU A 56 0.82 -5.38 2.33
N ILE A 57 -0.02 -5.08 1.35
CA ILE A 57 -0.79 -3.83 1.29
C ILE A 57 -2.25 -4.16 1.53
N LEU A 58 -2.84 -3.51 2.54
CA LEU A 58 -4.20 -3.77 2.98
C LEU A 58 -5.08 -2.55 2.74
N GLN A 59 -6.37 -2.81 2.58
CA GLN A 59 -7.38 -1.77 2.49
C GLN A 59 -7.93 -1.52 3.90
N ASP A 60 -7.90 -0.25 4.34
CA ASP A 60 -8.49 0.11 5.62
C ASP A 60 -10.01 0.10 5.52
N THR A 61 -10.64 -0.71 6.36
CA THR A 61 -12.11 -0.80 6.40
C THR A 61 -12.71 -0.08 7.61
N THR A 62 -11.88 0.56 8.42
CA THR A 62 -12.32 1.21 9.67
C THR A 62 -12.50 2.71 9.52
N GLY A 63 -12.03 3.30 8.43
CA GLY A 63 -12.08 4.74 8.22
C GLY A 63 -11.02 5.50 9.00
N SER A 64 -10.02 4.81 9.53
CA SER A 64 -8.98 5.43 10.36
C SER A 64 -7.85 6.06 9.55
N VAL A 65 -7.71 5.70 8.27
CA VAL A 65 -6.61 6.15 7.43
C VAL A 65 -7.14 7.17 6.42
N SER A 66 -6.52 8.34 6.38
CA SER A 66 -6.89 9.40 5.43
C SER A 66 -6.31 9.11 4.04
N LEU A 67 -6.81 9.83 3.02
CA LEU A 67 -6.38 9.66 1.63
C LEU A 67 -4.88 9.84 1.43
N ASP A 68 -4.29 10.76 2.17
CA ASP A 68 -2.86 11.09 2.03
C ASP A 68 -2.00 10.40 3.10
N GLN A 69 -2.58 9.45 3.82
CA GLN A 69 -1.92 8.83 4.97
C GLN A 69 -1.57 7.37 4.65
N VAL A 70 -0.43 6.94 5.17
CA VAL A 70 0.00 5.55 5.13
C VAL A 70 0.10 5.05 6.56
N ASN A 71 -0.59 3.97 6.86
CA ASN A 71 -0.58 3.38 8.20
C ASN A 71 0.24 2.10 8.18
N VAL A 72 1.30 2.05 8.98
CA VAL A 72 2.18 0.89 9.06
C VAL A 72 1.74 0.02 10.22
N LEU A 73 1.51 -1.26 9.94
CA LEU A 73 1.06 -2.23 10.91
C LEU A 73 2.15 -3.28 11.15
N ASP A 74 2.23 -3.77 12.36
CA ASP A 74 3.14 -4.85 12.68
C ASP A 74 2.52 -6.16 12.17
N ALA A 75 3.17 -6.77 11.19
CA ALA A 75 2.69 -8.00 10.58
C ALA A 75 3.25 -9.26 11.24
N VAL A 76 4.17 -9.08 12.18
CA VAL A 76 4.78 -10.20 12.90
C VAL A 76 3.90 -10.59 14.06
N GLU A 77 3.62 -11.87 14.15
CA GLU A 77 2.86 -12.41 15.27
C GLU A 77 3.77 -12.93 16.37
#